data_8b2fc2bf5dbc5289c75222b43f298a4a
#
_entry.id   8b2fc2bf5dbc5289c75222b43f298a4a
#
_cell.length_a   1.000
_cell.length_b   1.000
_cell.length_c   1.000
_cell.angle_alpha   90.00
_cell.angle_beta   90.00
_cell.angle_gamma   90.00
#
_symmetry.space_group_name_H-M   'P 1'
#
loop_
_entity.id
_entity.type
_entity.pdbx_description
1 polymer ?
#
loop_
_entity_poly.entity_id
_entity_poly.type
_entity_poly.pdbx_seq_one_letter_code
_entity_poly.pdbx_strand_id
1 'polypeptide(L)'
;LLPETVSLFGNYLKDQIMMPDKSEAVKPSHLFYQSRTRRPLATHAEGIYIWDESGRRVIDGSSGAMVVNIGHSNPNVLAAMKAQMDKATFIYRLHFENEPAEELARQLVRRMPEGMDKVFFVSGGSEAVESAIKLARQWAVATKQASRWKVISRFPSYHGATFGALSVTGYDALTAPFTPMVPDMPKIGAPTAYLDRDNLTYEDRGLKYADQLEEKTLAEGADSVLAFIMEPIGGASTGALVAPDSYYGRIREICDKYGILLIHDEVMSGAGRTGKYLGGDHWNCRPDIIAMSKGLGAGYVPLGAMIASDRIVQPVLSAGGFAHGYTYAGNPLACAAGLAVLEEIDRLDLLTNATVMGERLKQGLLDLAEIFPFIGDVRGKGLLLAAEFVADKNTMAPLPAGLNAYQHIVEIAYKRGLIIYSRRSRGGVEGDHFLICPPMIITAEEVDLILSIIKDSLEELAQMLDLPVNR
;
A
#
# COMPACT_ATOMS: atom_id res chain seq x y z
N LEU A 1 -0.47 -4.07 31.95
CA LEU A 1 -0.43 -3.80 30.49
C LEU A 1 -0.08 -5.03 29.61
N LEU A 2 0.48 -6.13 30.18
CA LEU A 2 0.87 -7.34 29.41
C LEU A 2 -0.24 -8.37 29.12
N PRO A 3 -1.31 -8.56 29.93
CA PRO A 3 -2.31 -9.60 29.66
C PRO A 3 -3.26 -9.31 28.49
N GLU A 4 -3.64 -8.05 28.27
CA GLU A 4 -4.60 -7.68 27.22
C GLU A 4 -3.96 -7.66 25.82
N THR A 5 -2.70 -7.21 25.70
CA THR A 5 -1.95 -7.19 24.44
C THR A 5 -1.65 -8.59 23.92
N VAL A 6 -1.37 -9.54 24.81
CA VAL A 6 -1.16 -10.96 24.44
C VAL A 6 -2.49 -11.59 23.99
N SER A 7 -3.63 -11.17 24.54
CA SER A 7 -4.96 -11.62 24.12
C SER A 7 -5.33 -11.14 22.73
N LEU A 8 -5.05 -9.87 22.38
CA LEU A 8 -5.31 -9.31 21.05
C LEU A 8 -4.48 -10.00 19.97
N PHE A 9 -3.19 -10.24 20.24
CA PHE A 9 -2.32 -10.96 19.31
C PHE A 9 -2.69 -12.44 19.18
N GLY A 10 -3.05 -13.08 20.29
CA GLY A 10 -3.55 -14.46 20.28
C GLY A 10 -4.85 -14.59 19.49
N ASN A 11 -5.73 -13.61 19.52
CA ASN A 11 -6.96 -13.58 18.74
C ASN A 11 -6.67 -13.27 17.26
N TYR A 12 -5.79 -12.29 16.94
CA TYR A 12 -5.36 -12.02 15.57
C TYR A 12 -4.75 -13.26 14.90
N LEU A 13 -3.89 -14.00 15.61
CA LEU A 13 -3.33 -15.27 15.09
C LEU A 13 -4.36 -16.39 15.03
N LYS A 14 -5.31 -16.47 15.98
CA LYS A 14 -6.41 -17.43 15.92
C LYS A 14 -7.35 -17.15 14.77
N ASP A 15 -7.63 -15.88 14.49
CA ASP A 15 -8.49 -15.44 13.39
C ASP A 15 -7.85 -15.68 12.01
N GLN A 16 -6.54 -15.84 11.94
CA GLN A 16 -5.81 -16.30 10.74
C GLN A 16 -5.87 -17.82 10.53
N ILE A 17 -6.43 -18.58 11.50
CA ILE A 17 -6.47 -20.04 11.49
C ILE A 17 -7.83 -20.49 10.94
N MET A 18 -8.03 -20.47 9.63
CA MET A 18 -8.97 -21.42 9.02
C MET A 18 -8.32 -22.79 9.07
N MET A 19 -8.98 -23.73 9.74
CA MET A 19 -8.53 -25.13 9.77
C MET A 19 -8.57 -25.67 8.33
N PRO A 20 -7.46 -26.19 7.78
CA PRO A 20 -7.53 -26.86 6.49
C PRO A 20 -8.47 -28.06 6.59
N ASP A 21 -9.20 -28.31 5.50
CA ASP A 21 -9.97 -29.54 5.37
C ASP A 21 -9.04 -30.74 5.64
N LYS A 22 -9.44 -31.63 6.52
CA LYS A 22 -8.60 -32.73 7.02
C LYS A 22 -8.27 -33.79 5.98
N SER A 23 -8.66 -33.60 4.70
CA SER A 23 -8.62 -34.64 3.67
C SER A 23 -7.34 -34.70 2.81
N GLU A 24 -6.47 -33.67 2.83
CA GLU A 24 -5.20 -33.72 2.08
C GLU A 24 -4.00 -33.61 3.03
N ALA A 25 -3.12 -34.61 2.98
CA ALA A 25 -1.84 -34.60 3.70
C ALA A 25 -0.99 -33.42 3.18
N VAL A 26 -0.84 -32.37 3.99
CA VAL A 26 0.01 -31.22 3.64
C VAL A 26 1.45 -31.70 3.41
N LYS A 27 1.98 -31.49 2.19
CA LYS A 27 3.38 -31.84 1.86
C LYS A 27 4.34 -31.15 2.86
N PRO A 28 5.36 -31.86 3.38
CA PRO A 28 6.37 -31.24 4.24
C PRO A 28 7.01 -30.01 3.58
N SER A 29 7.30 -29.00 4.35
CA SER A 29 7.98 -27.78 3.88
C SER A 29 9.01 -27.30 4.89
N HIS A 30 10.15 -26.84 4.39
CA HIS A 30 11.16 -26.14 5.18
C HIS A 30 10.96 -24.61 5.21
N LEU A 31 9.96 -24.09 4.47
CA LEU A 31 9.60 -22.67 4.54
C LEU A 31 8.84 -22.39 5.83
N PHE A 32 9.24 -21.32 6.51
CA PHE A 32 8.47 -20.77 7.62
C PHE A 32 7.36 -19.88 7.06
N TYR A 33 6.13 -20.38 7.07
CA TYR A 33 4.95 -19.63 6.63
C TYR A 33 4.41 -18.74 7.74
N GLN A 34 3.94 -17.54 7.38
CA GLN A 34 3.34 -16.61 8.34
C GLN A 34 2.01 -17.11 8.93
N SER A 35 1.33 -18.05 8.26
CA SER A 35 0.09 -18.68 8.72
C SER A 35 0.16 -20.20 8.56
N ARG A 36 -0.81 -20.90 9.14
CA ARG A 36 -0.94 -22.36 8.96
C ARG A 36 -1.59 -22.74 7.64
N THR A 37 -2.25 -21.79 6.99
CA THR A 37 -2.89 -22.04 5.68
C THR A 37 -1.83 -22.21 4.61
N ARG A 38 -1.92 -23.31 3.86
CA ARG A 38 -1.06 -23.64 2.73
C ARG A 38 -1.89 -23.52 1.44
N ARG A 39 -1.25 -23.06 0.40
CA ARG A 39 -1.82 -23.01 -0.95
C ARG A 39 -1.12 -24.00 -1.87
N PRO A 40 -1.75 -24.44 -2.99
CA PRO A 40 -1.09 -25.24 -4.01
C PRO A 40 0.18 -24.56 -4.53
N LEU A 41 1.09 -25.36 -5.11
CA LEU A 41 2.26 -24.81 -5.78
C LEU A 41 1.86 -24.14 -7.10
N ALA A 42 2.24 -22.87 -7.27
CA ALA A 42 2.12 -22.20 -8.57
C ALA A 42 3.19 -22.75 -9.52
N THR A 43 2.83 -23.07 -10.75
CA THR A 43 3.74 -23.59 -11.79
C THR A 43 4.21 -22.51 -12.73
N HIS A 44 3.32 -21.60 -13.13
CA HIS A 44 3.61 -20.44 -13.97
C HIS A 44 2.54 -19.36 -13.80
N ALA A 45 2.82 -18.17 -14.31
CA ALA A 45 1.89 -17.06 -14.35
C ALA A 45 2.09 -16.24 -15.63
N GLU A 46 1.02 -15.72 -16.22
CA GLU A 46 1.03 -14.89 -17.43
C GLU A 46 -0.14 -13.91 -17.42
N GLY A 47 0.11 -12.67 -17.82
CA GLY A 47 -0.93 -11.64 -17.82
C GLY A 47 -1.51 -11.42 -16.42
N ILE A 48 -2.81 -11.64 -16.25
CA ILE A 48 -3.50 -11.57 -14.94
C ILE A 48 -3.74 -12.94 -14.33
N TYR A 49 -3.19 -14.02 -14.90
CA TYR A 49 -3.50 -15.38 -14.51
C TYR A 49 -2.31 -16.10 -13.86
N ILE A 50 -2.63 -16.98 -12.91
CA ILE A 50 -1.69 -17.88 -12.24
C ILE A 50 -2.22 -19.31 -12.40
N TRP A 51 -1.33 -20.29 -12.68
CA TRP A 51 -1.67 -21.71 -12.75
C TRP A 51 -0.99 -22.47 -11.62
N ASP A 52 -1.73 -23.37 -11.00
CA ASP A 52 -1.20 -24.26 -9.98
C ASP A 52 -0.75 -25.63 -10.53
N GLU A 53 -0.22 -26.49 -9.65
CA GLU A 53 0.28 -27.84 -9.97
C GLU A 53 -0.81 -28.79 -10.49
N SER A 54 -2.09 -28.49 -10.31
CA SER A 54 -3.21 -29.27 -10.86
C SER A 54 -3.63 -28.79 -12.24
N GLY A 55 -3.03 -27.71 -12.75
CA GLY A 55 -3.43 -27.04 -13.99
C GLY A 55 -4.59 -26.07 -13.84
N ARG A 56 -5.06 -25.82 -12.61
CA ARG A 56 -6.12 -24.84 -12.33
C ARG A 56 -5.61 -23.43 -12.57
N ARG A 57 -6.35 -22.66 -13.36
CA ARG A 57 -6.10 -21.23 -13.63
C ARG A 57 -6.88 -20.36 -12.63
N VAL A 58 -6.21 -19.38 -12.06
CA VAL A 58 -6.77 -18.42 -11.10
C VAL A 58 -6.47 -17.00 -11.56
N ILE A 59 -7.41 -16.08 -11.44
CA ILE A 59 -7.23 -14.66 -11.72
C ILE A 59 -6.54 -14.00 -10.51
N ASP A 60 -5.46 -13.28 -10.76
CA ASP A 60 -4.81 -12.44 -9.75
C ASP A 60 -5.51 -11.08 -9.64
N GLY A 61 -6.67 -11.05 -8.99
CA GLY A 61 -7.47 -9.84 -8.76
C GLY A 61 -6.92 -8.92 -7.66
N SER A 62 -5.76 -9.27 -7.07
CA SER A 62 -5.09 -8.46 -6.06
C SER A 62 -3.67 -8.03 -6.45
N SER A 63 -3.18 -8.45 -7.62
CA SER A 63 -1.76 -8.26 -8.01
C SER A 63 -0.80 -8.79 -6.93
N GLY A 64 -1.10 -9.95 -6.35
CA GLY A 64 -0.47 -10.41 -5.13
C GLY A 64 -0.80 -9.50 -3.94
N ALA A 65 0.19 -8.81 -3.40
CA ALA A 65 0.00 -7.76 -2.39
C ALA A 65 0.05 -6.36 -3.04
N MET A 66 -0.73 -6.14 -4.10
CA MET A 66 -0.78 -4.92 -4.92
C MET A 66 0.59 -4.54 -5.51
N VAL A 67 1.26 -5.55 -6.08
CA VAL A 67 2.65 -5.45 -6.59
C VAL A 67 2.70 -5.56 -8.12
N VAL A 68 1.98 -6.51 -8.72
CA VAL A 68 2.09 -6.91 -10.13
C VAL A 68 1.34 -5.93 -11.04
N ASN A 69 1.83 -4.68 -11.11
CA ASN A 69 1.11 -3.61 -11.81
C ASN A 69 0.96 -3.85 -13.33
N ILE A 70 1.97 -4.44 -13.99
CA ILE A 70 1.99 -4.66 -15.44
C ILE A 70 1.70 -6.11 -15.85
N GLY A 71 1.19 -6.93 -14.92
CA GLY A 71 0.94 -8.35 -15.15
C GLY A 71 2.18 -9.23 -15.01
N HIS A 72 1.94 -10.52 -15.02
CA HIS A 72 2.97 -11.55 -14.89
C HIS A 72 3.67 -11.79 -16.23
N SER A 73 4.95 -12.13 -16.17
CA SER A 73 5.75 -12.67 -17.29
C SER A 73 5.80 -11.78 -18.54
N ASN A 74 5.81 -10.46 -18.38
CA ASN A 74 5.94 -9.52 -19.51
C ASN A 74 7.25 -9.79 -20.27
N PRO A 75 7.20 -10.06 -21.60
CA PRO A 75 8.36 -10.48 -22.37
C PRO A 75 9.45 -9.42 -22.47
N ASN A 76 9.09 -8.12 -22.49
CA ASN A 76 10.05 -7.00 -22.60
C ASN A 76 10.85 -6.87 -21.29
N VAL A 77 10.20 -6.99 -20.13
CA VAL A 77 10.89 -6.96 -18.83
C VAL A 77 11.82 -8.16 -18.70
N LEU A 78 11.36 -9.36 -19.07
CA LEU A 78 12.18 -10.58 -19.03
C LEU A 78 13.39 -10.47 -19.97
N ALA A 79 13.23 -9.85 -21.17
CA ALA A 79 14.32 -9.62 -22.10
C ALA A 79 15.35 -8.64 -21.54
N ALA A 80 14.89 -7.51 -20.94
CA ALA A 80 15.76 -6.53 -20.31
C ALA A 80 16.57 -7.15 -19.14
N MET A 81 15.91 -7.96 -18.31
CA MET A 81 16.58 -8.68 -17.23
C MET A 81 17.66 -9.63 -17.75
N LYS A 82 17.36 -10.43 -18.78
CA LYS A 82 18.33 -11.35 -19.41
C LYS A 82 19.53 -10.58 -19.97
N ALA A 83 19.30 -9.50 -20.70
CA ALA A 83 20.35 -8.66 -21.26
C ALA A 83 21.23 -8.05 -20.15
N GLN A 84 20.67 -7.67 -19.03
CA GLN A 84 21.44 -7.14 -17.90
C GLN A 84 22.21 -8.26 -17.17
N MET A 85 21.65 -9.46 -17.06
CA MET A 85 22.35 -10.61 -16.47
C MET A 85 23.61 -10.97 -17.24
N ASP A 86 23.60 -10.83 -18.58
CA ASP A 86 24.77 -11.06 -19.43
C ASP A 86 25.87 -10.00 -19.22
N LYS A 87 25.55 -8.81 -18.70
CA LYS A 87 26.52 -7.73 -18.42
C LYS A 87 27.04 -7.81 -16.98
N ALA A 88 26.15 -7.66 -16.00
CA ALA A 88 26.46 -7.71 -14.57
C ALA A 88 25.17 -7.84 -13.73
N THR A 89 25.17 -8.75 -12.76
CA THR A 89 24.04 -8.94 -11.84
C THR A 89 24.14 -8.07 -10.58
N PHE A 90 25.38 -7.73 -10.17
CA PHE A 90 25.65 -6.91 -8.99
C PHE A 90 26.87 -6.01 -9.22
N ILE A 91 26.72 -4.72 -8.89
CA ILE A 91 27.81 -3.74 -8.84
C ILE A 91 27.62 -2.93 -7.55
N TYR A 92 28.65 -2.89 -6.70
CA TYR A 92 28.59 -2.12 -5.47
C TYR A 92 28.83 -0.65 -5.74
N ARG A 93 27.87 0.20 -5.46
CA ARG A 93 27.84 1.62 -5.84
C ARG A 93 28.97 2.48 -5.27
N LEU A 94 29.67 2.03 -4.22
CA LEU A 94 30.84 2.73 -3.72
C LEU A 94 32.11 2.44 -4.54
N HIS A 95 32.05 1.43 -5.43
CA HIS A 95 33.16 1.07 -6.31
C HIS A 95 32.93 1.57 -7.73
N PHE A 96 31.70 1.48 -8.25
CA PHE A 96 31.33 1.89 -9.59
C PHE A 96 29.87 2.36 -9.66
N GLU A 97 29.60 3.31 -10.53
CA GLU A 97 28.25 3.61 -11.01
C GLU A 97 27.77 2.54 -11.99
N ASN A 98 26.47 2.47 -12.24
CA ASN A 98 25.93 1.58 -13.25
C ASN A 98 24.79 2.28 -14.03
N GLU A 99 24.82 2.06 -15.34
CA GLU A 99 23.89 2.69 -16.28
C GLU A 99 22.40 2.44 -15.96
N PRO A 100 21.95 1.22 -15.63
CA PRO A 100 20.53 0.97 -15.30
C PRO A 100 20.03 1.80 -14.11
N ALA A 101 20.86 1.99 -13.07
CA ALA A 101 20.47 2.77 -11.90
C ALA A 101 20.37 4.27 -12.24
N GLU A 102 21.35 4.81 -13.00
CA GLU A 102 21.33 6.22 -13.45
C GLU A 102 20.15 6.50 -14.37
N GLU A 103 19.88 5.58 -15.32
CA GLU A 103 18.77 5.74 -16.27
C GLU A 103 17.42 5.66 -15.55
N LEU A 104 17.22 4.67 -14.68
CA LEU A 104 15.98 4.55 -13.91
C LEU A 104 15.77 5.78 -13.02
N ALA A 105 16.82 6.29 -12.35
CA ALA A 105 16.73 7.50 -11.55
C ALA A 105 16.28 8.70 -12.40
N ARG A 106 16.89 8.88 -13.59
CA ARG A 106 16.55 9.96 -14.52
C ARG A 106 15.11 9.88 -15.02
N GLN A 107 14.63 8.67 -15.32
CA GLN A 107 13.25 8.44 -15.76
C GLN A 107 12.23 8.64 -14.63
N LEU A 108 12.57 8.27 -13.40
CA LEU A 108 11.73 8.53 -12.23
C LEU A 108 11.60 10.03 -11.98
N VAL A 109 12.71 10.76 -11.93
CA VAL A 109 12.72 12.21 -11.67
C VAL A 109 11.82 12.98 -12.63
N ARG A 110 11.75 12.58 -13.91
CA ARG A 110 10.86 13.21 -14.92
C ARG A 110 9.37 13.07 -14.59
N ARG A 111 9.00 12.15 -13.71
CA ARG A 111 7.61 11.84 -13.29
C ARG A 111 7.31 12.35 -11.90
N MET A 112 8.30 12.93 -11.25
CA MET A 112 8.13 13.47 -9.90
C MET A 112 7.69 14.94 -9.93
N PRO A 113 7.10 15.45 -8.85
CA PRO A 113 6.88 16.88 -8.68
C PRO A 113 8.18 17.67 -8.85
N GLU A 114 8.10 18.88 -9.39
CA GLU A 114 9.25 19.75 -9.65
C GLU A 114 10.18 19.87 -8.43
N GLY A 115 11.51 19.71 -8.63
CA GLY A 115 12.57 19.76 -7.61
C GLY A 115 12.72 18.50 -6.75
N MET A 116 11.98 17.42 -7.04
CA MET A 116 12.22 16.09 -6.51
C MET A 116 13.20 15.39 -7.46
N ASP A 117 14.50 15.55 -7.24
CA ASP A 117 15.54 15.32 -8.25
C ASP A 117 16.65 14.35 -7.81
N LYS A 118 16.53 13.75 -6.62
CA LYS A 118 17.46 12.75 -6.09
C LYS A 118 16.76 11.46 -5.73
N VAL A 119 17.27 10.34 -6.23
CA VAL A 119 16.71 9.00 -6.00
C VAL A 119 17.72 8.14 -5.23
N PHE A 120 17.25 7.49 -4.19
CA PHE A 120 18.00 6.49 -3.43
C PHE A 120 17.28 5.15 -3.53
N PHE A 121 17.83 4.21 -4.31
CA PHE A 121 17.25 2.89 -4.47
C PHE A 121 17.48 1.99 -3.26
N VAL A 122 16.48 1.13 -3.01
CA VAL A 122 16.44 0.13 -1.94
C VAL A 122 15.75 -1.13 -2.44
N SER A 123 15.59 -2.16 -1.59
CA SER A 123 15.00 -3.44 -2.02
C SER A 123 13.50 -3.56 -1.75
N GLY A 124 12.89 -2.63 -1.03
CA GLY A 124 11.45 -2.73 -0.69
C GLY A 124 10.89 -1.51 0.01
N GLY A 125 9.56 -1.53 0.25
CA GLY A 125 8.82 -0.40 0.83
C GLY A 125 9.25 -0.05 2.24
N SER A 126 9.47 -1.04 3.11
CA SER A 126 9.94 -0.80 4.49
C SER A 126 11.30 -0.11 4.49
N GLU A 127 12.21 -0.49 3.59
CA GLU A 127 13.51 0.15 3.44
C GLU A 127 13.39 1.56 2.86
N ALA A 128 12.43 1.81 1.96
CA ALA A 128 12.17 3.14 1.42
C ALA A 128 11.68 4.11 2.50
N VAL A 129 10.74 3.68 3.34
CA VAL A 129 10.22 4.46 4.48
C VAL A 129 11.32 4.66 5.54
N GLU A 130 12.08 3.62 5.88
CA GLU A 130 13.23 3.70 6.79
C GLU A 130 14.23 4.75 6.31
N SER A 131 14.55 4.74 5.00
CA SER A 131 15.47 5.70 4.37
C SER A 131 14.91 7.12 4.42
N ALA A 132 13.59 7.31 4.19
CA ALA A 132 12.94 8.61 4.25
C ALA A 132 13.01 9.22 5.65
N ILE A 133 12.71 8.45 6.69
CA ILE A 133 12.79 8.88 8.10
C ILE A 133 14.23 9.26 8.46
N LYS A 134 15.20 8.42 8.07
CA LYS A 134 16.62 8.66 8.37
C LYS A 134 17.18 9.86 7.61
N LEU A 135 16.80 10.06 6.35
CA LEU A 135 17.17 11.25 5.57
C LEU A 135 16.60 12.51 6.23
N ALA A 136 15.31 12.53 6.57
CA ALA A 136 14.67 13.64 7.27
C ALA A 136 15.40 13.97 8.57
N ARG A 137 15.73 12.95 9.39
CA ARG A 137 16.45 13.15 10.64
C ARG A 137 17.86 13.71 10.43
N GLN A 138 18.61 13.17 9.49
CA GLN A 138 19.97 13.65 9.24
C GLN A 138 19.97 15.06 8.64
N TRP A 139 18.99 15.39 7.79
CA TRP A 139 18.76 16.76 7.31
C TRP A 139 18.51 17.74 8.46
N ALA A 140 17.67 17.38 9.43
CA ALA A 140 17.42 18.24 10.59
C ALA A 140 18.68 18.48 11.41
N VAL A 141 19.53 17.47 11.59
CA VAL A 141 20.84 17.63 12.26
C VAL A 141 21.76 18.53 11.47
N ALA A 142 21.88 18.30 10.15
CA ALA A 142 22.76 19.07 9.26
C ALA A 142 22.33 20.55 9.16
N THR A 143 21.04 20.84 9.30
CA THR A 143 20.48 22.20 9.28
C THR A 143 20.30 22.82 10.67
N LYS A 144 20.96 22.26 11.71
CA LYS A 144 20.93 22.76 13.11
C LYS A 144 19.54 22.73 13.76
N GLN A 145 18.67 21.82 13.32
CA GLN A 145 17.33 21.56 13.87
C GLN A 145 17.31 20.24 14.64
N ALA A 146 18.33 19.92 15.41
CA ALA A 146 18.52 18.63 16.05
C ALA A 146 17.44 18.26 17.09
N SER A 147 16.64 19.22 17.56
CA SER A 147 15.45 18.97 18.40
C SER A 147 14.35 18.21 17.66
N ARG A 148 14.26 18.31 16.31
CA ARG A 148 13.25 17.65 15.48
C ARG A 148 13.59 16.18 15.28
N TRP A 149 12.76 15.28 15.80
CA TRP A 149 12.96 13.83 15.64
C TRP A 149 11.66 13.02 15.60
N LYS A 150 10.52 13.59 16.06
CA LYS A 150 9.25 12.91 16.08
C LYS A 150 8.63 12.90 14.67
N VAL A 151 8.16 11.73 14.25
CA VAL A 151 7.40 11.57 12.99
C VAL A 151 5.96 11.28 13.34
N ILE A 152 5.06 12.19 12.97
CA ILE A 152 3.62 11.98 13.12
C ILE A 152 3.14 11.10 11.97
N SER A 153 2.25 10.14 12.26
CA SER A 153 1.59 9.29 11.28
C SER A 153 0.09 9.19 11.55
N ARG A 154 -0.63 8.35 10.80
CA ARG A 154 -2.06 8.13 10.99
C ARG A 154 -2.35 6.81 11.70
N PHE A 155 -3.53 6.74 12.33
CA PHE A 155 -4.12 5.50 12.83
C PHE A 155 -5.55 5.38 12.30
N PRO A 156 -5.91 4.29 11.56
CA PRO A 156 -4.99 3.26 11.08
C PRO A 156 -4.11 3.71 9.89
N SER A 157 -2.96 3.05 9.72
CA SER A 157 -2.04 3.19 8.57
C SER A 157 -1.06 2.02 8.51
N TYR A 158 -0.35 1.86 7.39
CA TYR A 158 0.74 0.88 7.28
C TYR A 158 1.90 1.44 6.47
N HIS A 159 3.10 1.45 7.06
CA HIS A 159 4.30 2.02 6.46
C HIS A 159 5.48 1.04 6.37
N GLY A 160 5.34 -0.15 6.92
CA GLY A 160 6.38 -1.18 6.80
C GLY A 160 6.61 -1.98 8.09
N ALA A 161 7.55 -2.93 8.01
CA ALA A 161 7.83 -3.91 9.06
C ALA A 161 9.23 -3.81 9.68
N THR A 162 10.14 -2.95 9.17
CA THR A 162 11.39 -2.60 9.87
C THR A 162 11.07 -1.72 11.08
N PHE A 163 11.89 -1.73 12.13
CA PHE A 163 11.54 -1.03 13.37
C PHE A 163 11.26 0.47 13.19
N GLY A 164 11.99 1.17 12.32
CA GLY A 164 11.69 2.57 12.01
C GLY A 164 10.37 2.73 11.26
N ALA A 165 10.11 1.94 10.23
CA ALA A 165 8.84 1.95 9.50
C ALA A 165 7.67 1.45 10.36
N LEU A 166 7.92 0.48 11.25
CA LEU A 166 6.93 -0.06 12.19
C LEU A 166 6.52 0.99 13.25
N SER A 167 7.46 1.82 13.70
CA SER A 167 7.18 2.88 14.69
C SER A 167 6.16 3.91 14.20
N VAL A 168 6.09 4.14 12.90
CA VAL A 168 5.12 5.04 12.24
C VAL A 168 3.91 4.29 11.66
N THR A 169 3.88 2.96 11.71
CA THR A 169 2.71 2.15 11.34
C THR A 169 1.65 2.25 12.43
N GLY A 170 0.42 2.55 12.05
CA GLY A 170 -0.74 2.64 12.93
C GLY A 170 -1.68 1.45 12.75
N TYR A 171 -1.25 0.24 13.15
CA TYR A 171 -2.05 -0.98 13.00
C TYR A 171 -1.72 -1.97 14.13
N ASP A 172 -2.48 -1.93 15.21
CA ASP A 172 -2.18 -2.61 16.48
C ASP A 172 -1.91 -4.11 16.32
N ALA A 173 -2.65 -4.79 15.47
CA ALA A 173 -2.45 -6.21 15.19
C ALA A 173 -1.02 -6.55 14.69
N LEU A 174 -0.32 -5.60 14.08
CA LEU A 174 1.05 -5.78 13.59
C LEU A 174 2.11 -5.17 14.52
N THR A 175 1.77 -4.13 15.28
CA THR A 175 2.73 -3.38 16.11
C THR A 175 2.82 -3.91 17.54
N ALA A 176 1.72 -4.40 18.12
CA ALA A 176 1.62 -4.78 19.52
C ALA A 176 2.72 -5.73 20.02
N PRO A 177 3.13 -6.79 19.29
CA PRO A 177 4.20 -7.68 19.75
C PRO A 177 5.57 -7.02 19.87
N PHE A 178 5.78 -5.92 19.15
CA PHE A 178 7.07 -5.23 19.02
C PHE A 178 7.12 -3.90 19.77
N THR A 179 6.01 -3.47 20.41
CA THR A 179 5.90 -2.20 21.11
C THR A 179 7.08 -1.90 22.07
N PRO A 180 7.63 -2.85 22.85
CA PRO A 180 8.79 -2.56 23.71
C PRO A 180 10.10 -2.30 22.97
N MET A 181 10.17 -2.60 21.68
CA MET A 181 11.38 -2.55 20.85
C MET A 181 11.41 -1.36 19.90
N VAL A 182 10.33 -0.63 19.75
CA VAL A 182 10.19 0.48 18.79
C VAL A 182 9.86 1.78 19.51
N PRO A 183 10.35 2.94 19.04
CA PRO A 183 9.92 4.23 19.55
C PRO A 183 8.41 4.42 19.39
N ASP A 184 7.75 4.97 20.41
CA ASP A 184 6.35 5.37 20.34
C ASP A 184 6.25 6.73 19.61
N MET A 185 5.98 6.66 18.30
CA MET A 185 5.79 7.85 17.47
C MET A 185 4.34 8.32 17.53
N PRO A 186 4.10 9.66 17.57
CA PRO A 186 2.75 10.20 17.71
C PRO A 186 1.88 9.91 16.49
N LYS A 187 0.57 9.73 16.73
CA LYS A 187 -0.41 9.42 15.68
C LYS A 187 -1.62 10.35 15.78
N ILE A 188 -2.24 10.59 14.61
CA ILE A 188 -3.55 11.27 14.46
C ILE A 188 -4.54 10.30 13.83
N GLY A 189 -5.83 10.61 13.87
CA GLY A 189 -6.85 9.81 13.20
C GLY A 189 -6.68 9.78 11.67
N ALA A 190 -6.86 8.62 11.04
CA ALA A 190 -6.99 8.56 9.59
C ALA A 190 -8.28 9.28 9.15
N PRO A 191 -8.32 9.93 7.97
CA PRO A 191 -9.45 10.76 7.53
C PRO A 191 -10.64 9.91 7.04
N THR A 192 -11.27 9.19 7.96
CA THR A 192 -12.40 8.29 7.71
C THR A 192 -13.74 9.01 7.63
N ALA A 193 -13.77 10.14 6.94
CA ALA A 193 -14.94 11.04 6.81
C ALA A 193 -16.21 10.31 6.31
N TYR A 194 -16.09 9.20 5.59
CA TYR A 194 -17.20 8.36 5.15
C TYR A 194 -17.94 7.67 6.32
N LEU A 195 -17.31 7.53 7.48
CA LEU A 195 -17.92 6.97 8.69
C LEU A 195 -18.66 8.02 9.53
N ASP A 196 -18.33 9.30 9.38
CA ASP A 196 -18.92 10.35 10.21
C ASP A 196 -20.41 10.56 9.90
N ARG A 197 -21.20 10.82 10.94
CA ARG A 197 -22.64 11.09 10.86
C ARG A 197 -23.00 12.41 11.53
N ASP A 198 -21.99 13.31 11.65
CA ASP A 198 -22.20 14.70 12.10
C ASP A 198 -22.86 15.57 11.01
N ASN A 199 -23.20 16.80 11.34
CA ASN A 199 -23.85 17.75 10.42
C ASN A 199 -22.86 18.53 9.54
N LEU A 200 -21.57 18.13 9.51
CA LEU A 200 -20.56 18.77 8.67
C LEU A 200 -20.69 18.31 7.22
N THR A 201 -20.31 19.17 6.28
CA THR A 201 -20.12 18.75 4.90
C THR A 201 -18.94 17.76 4.79
N TYR A 202 -18.86 17.02 3.68
CA TYR A 202 -17.75 16.08 3.46
C TYR A 202 -16.40 16.80 3.46
N GLU A 203 -16.34 17.99 2.86
CA GLU A 203 -15.13 18.83 2.83
C GLU A 203 -14.77 19.43 4.20
N ASP A 204 -15.77 19.87 5.00
CA ASP A 204 -15.51 20.34 6.37
C ASP A 204 -14.94 19.22 7.25
N ARG A 205 -15.35 17.98 7.04
CA ARG A 205 -14.75 16.82 7.69
C ARG A 205 -13.28 16.64 7.27
N GLY A 206 -12.95 16.90 5.99
CA GLY A 206 -11.57 16.87 5.52
C GLY A 206 -10.69 17.86 6.29
N LEU A 207 -11.15 19.10 6.46
CA LEU A 207 -10.47 20.12 7.27
C LEU A 207 -10.33 19.68 8.73
N LYS A 208 -11.40 19.19 9.34
CA LYS A 208 -11.43 18.69 10.72
C LYS A 208 -10.38 17.58 10.96
N TYR A 209 -10.25 16.63 10.03
CA TYR A 209 -9.25 15.59 10.11
C TYR A 209 -7.83 16.12 9.91
N ALA A 210 -7.64 17.09 9.01
CA ALA A 210 -6.33 17.69 8.77
C ALA A 210 -5.86 18.54 9.97
N ASP A 211 -6.76 19.27 10.62
CA ASP A 211 -6.46 20.12 11.78
C ASP A 211 -5.93 19.31 12.98
N GLN A 212 -6.25 18.01 13.07
CA GLN A 212 -5.61 17.11 14.06
C GLN A 212 -4.08 17.11 13.96
N LEU A 213 -3.51 17.31 12.76
CA LEU A 213 -2.06 17.42 12.60
C LEU A 213 -1.52 18.67 13.30
N GLU A 214 -2.22 19.80 13.19
CA GLU A 214 -1.83 21.04 13.87
C GLU A 214 -1.93 20.88 15.39
N GLU A 215 -3.05 20.37 15.89
CA GLU A 215 -3.27 20.10 17.30
C GLU A 215 -2.18 19.16 17.88
N LYS A 216 -1.90 18.06 17.19
CA LYS A 216 -0.87 17.10 17.61
C LYS A 216 0.51 17.73 17.58
N THR A 217 0.84 18.51 16.54
CA THR A 217 2.12 19.21 16.41
C THR A 217 2.37 20.17 17.60
N LEU A 218 1.35 20.92 17.99
CA LEU A 218 1.43 21.83 19.13
C LEU A 218 1.57 21.06 20.46
N ALA A 219 0.81 19.97 20.62
CA ALA A 219 0.86 19.12 21.81
C ALA A 219 2.21 18.44 21.99
N GLU A 220 2.85 18.01 20.90
CA GLU A 220 4.18 17.38 20.91
C GLU A 220 5.32 18.40 21.08
N GLY A 221 5.06 19.69 20.89
CA GLY A 221 6.03 20.77 20.78
C GLY A 221 6.57 20.87 19.35
N ALA A 222 6.14 21.92 18.63
CA ALA A 222 6.39 22.08 17.19
C ALA A 222 7.87 21.91 16.78
N ASP A 223 8.81 22.36 17.62
CA ASP A 223 10.25 22.24 17.38
C ASP A 223 10.79 20.81 17.57
N SER A 224 9.98 19.88 18.08
CA SER A 224 10.33 18.46 18.20
C SER A 224 9.82 17.61 17.04
N VAL A 225 8.83 18.11 16.27
CA VAL A 225 8.23 17.39 15.15
C VAL A 225 9.09 17.55 13.92
N LEU A 226 9.51 16.42 13.37
CA LEU A 226 10.39 16.30 12.20
C LEU A 226 9.60 16.22 10.90
N ALA A 227 8.63 15.30 10.87
CA ALA A 227 7.88 14.99 9.65
C ALA A 227 6.46 14.51 9.97
N PHE A 228 5.59 14.62 8.97
CA PHE A 228 4.34 13.87 8.88
C PHE A 228 4.42 12.89 7.72
N ILE A 229 4.10 11.62 7.97
CA ILE A 229 4.04 10.58 6.93
C ILE A 229 2.61 10.14 6.70
N MET A 230 2.23 10.02 5.42
CA MET A 230 0.91 9.51 5.03
C MET A 230 0.94 8.76 3.69
N GLU A 231 0.04 7.79 3.57
CA GLU A 231 -0.36 7.23 2.27
C GLU A 231 -1.33 8.22 1.61
N PRO A 232 -1.07 8.77 0.40
CA PRO A 232 -2.01 9.68 -0.27
C PRO A 232 -3.38 9.03 -0.51
N ILE A 233 -3.39 7.76 -0.89
CA ILE A 233 -4.55 6.88 -0.86
C ILE A 233 -4.20 5.72 0.04
N GLY A 234 -5.03 5.49 1.05
CA GLY A 234 -4.76 4.47 2.07
C GLY A 234 -4.66 3.08 1.46
N GLY A 235 -3.79 2.27 2.05
CA GLY A 235 -3.57 0.90 1.62
C GLY A 235 -4.57 -0.09 2.22
N ALA A 236 -4.10 -1.32 2.41
CA ALA A 236 -4.93 -2.41 2.94
C ALA A 236 -5.39 -2.18 4.38
N SER A 237 -4.63 -1.42 5.18
CA SER A 237 -4.98 -1.10 6.57
C SER A 237 -6.26 -0.26 6.71
N THR A 238 -6.63 0.47 5.65
CA THR A 238 -7.78 1.38 5.62
C THR A 238 -8.75 1.10 4.48
N GLY A 239 -8.48 0.05 3.68
CA GLY A 239 -9.33 -0.33 2.54
C GLY A 239 -9.42 0.77 1.49
N ALA A 240 -8.30 1.11 0.84
CA ALA A 240 -8.20 2.09 -0.24
C ALA A 240 -8.79 3.48 0.12
N LEU A 241 -8.60 3.93 1.37
CA LEU A 241 -9.16 5.17 1.89
C LEU A 241 -8.73 6.39 1.08
N VAL A 242 -9.70 7.17 0.64
CA VAL A 242 -9.54 8.48 0.00
C VAL A 242 -10.11 9.53 0.95
N ALA A 243 -9.30 10.50 1.34
CA ALA A 243 -9.77 11.62 2.15
C ALA A 243 -10.60 12.60 1.30
N PRO A 244 -11.44 13.47 1.93
CA PRO A 244 -12.00 14.63 1.24
C PRO A 244 -10.90 15.51 0.61
N ASP A 245 -11.19 16.18 -0.50
CA ASP A 245 -10.17 16.93 -1.26
C ASP A 245 -9.53 18.06 -0.42
N SER A 246 -10.29 18.70 0.45
CA SER A 246 -9.82 19.73 1.37
C SER A 246 -8.72 19.28 2.35
N TYR A 247 -8.68 17.98 2.68
CA TYR A 247 -7.68 17.41 3.59
C TYR A 247 -6.25 17.66 3.13
N TYR A 248 -5.98 17.40 1.85
CA TYR A 248 -4.63 17.39 1.31
C TYR A 248 -3.98 18.78 1.29
N GLY A 249 -4.72 19.79 0.83
CA GLY A 249 -4.26 21.18 0.85
C GLY A 249 -3.96 21.65 2.27
N ARG A 250 -4.86 21.35 3.22
CA ARG A 250 -4.71 21.74 4.62
C ARG A 250 -3.51 21.06 5.29
N ILE A 251 -3.24 19.78 4.99
CA ILE A 251 -2.03 19.07 5.46
C ILE A 251 -0.77 19.80 5.00
N ARG A 252 -0.70 20.21 3.72
CA ARG A 252 0.48 20.93 3.20
C ARG A 252 0.66 22.28 3.90
N GLU A 253 -0.41 23.04 4.08
CA GLU A 253 -0.40 24.32 4.79
C GLU A 253 0.16 24.18 6.21
N ILE A 254 -0.30 23.17 6.96
CA ILE A 254 0.16 22.90 8.33
C ILE A 254 1.66 22.54 8.32
N CYS A 255 2.07 21.65 7.42
CA CYS A 255 3.48 21.27 7.29
C CYS A 255 4.37 22.48 6.97
N ASP A 256 3.94 23.36 6.07
CA ASP A 256 4.67 24.58 5.71
C ASP A 256 4.73 25.57 6.89
N LYS A 257 3.62 25.77 7.58
CA LYS A 257 3.51 26.68 8.75
C LYS A 257 4.51 26.33 9.86
N TYR A 258 4.69 25.05 10.13
CA TYR A 258 5.54 24.57 11.22
C TYR A 258 6.91 24.06 10.78
N GLY A 259 7.22 24.11 9.48
CA GLY A 259 8.47 23.60 8.91
C GLY A 259 8.64 22.07 9.09
N ILE A 260 7.53 21.34 9.03
CA ILE A 260 7.48 19.87 9.12
C ILE A 260 7.65 19.29 7.72
N LEU A 261 8.50 18.30 7.54
CA LEU A 261 8.63 17.59 6.26
C LEU A 261 7.40 16.71 6.01
N LEU A 262 6.83 16.79 4.81
CA LEU A 262 5.77 15.89 4.38
C LEU A 262 6.36 14.70 3.62
N ILE A 263 6.10 13.49 4.10
CA ILE A 263 6.53 12.25 3.46
C ILE A 263 5.29 11.56 2.87
N HIS A 264 5.27 11.35 1.55
CA HIS A 264 4.28 10.51 0.91
C HIS A 264 4.77 9.07 0.82
N ASP A 265 4.01 8.16 1.42
CA ASP A 265 4.16 6.73 1.20
C ASP A 265 3.35 6.32 -0.03
N GLU A 266 4.04 6.26 -1.16
CA GLU A 266 3.51 5.85 -2.48
C GLU A 266 3.78 4.38 -2.79
N VAL A 267 4.12 3.60 -1.78
CA VAL A 267 4.47 2.17 -1.95
C VAL A 267 3.31 1.40 -2.56
N MET A 268 2.08 1.76 -2.25
CA MET A 268 0.89 1.08 -2.77
C MET A 268 0.14 1.89 -3.83
N SER A 269 0.07 3.19 -3.69
CA SER A 269 -0.67 4.12 -4.57
C SER A 269 0.12 4.55 -5.80
N GLY A 270 1.45 4.45 -5.76
CA GLY A 270 2.33 4.87 -6.86
C GLY A 270 2.45 3.89 -8.03
N ALA A 271 3.33 4.21 -8.95
CA ALA A 271 3.61 3.46 -10.17
C ALA A 271 2.37 3.15 -11.02
N GLY A 272 1.46 4.13 -11.14
CA GLY A 272 0.32 4.07 -12.04
C GLY A 272 -0.97 3.49 -11.46
N ARG A 273 -0.92 2.82 -10.32
CA ARG A 273 -2.01 2.05 -9.72
C ARG A 273 -3.35 2.79 -9.66
N THR A 274 -3.32 4.10 -9.43
CA THR A 274 -4.51 4.93 -9.23
C THR A 274 -4.94 5.72 -10.48
N GLY A 275 -4.33 5.46 -11.64
CA GLY A 275 -4.55 6.22 -12.89
C GLY A 275 -3.68 7.47 -13.01
N LYS A 276 -2.88 7.78 -12.00
CA LYS A 276 -1.78 8.76 -12.00
C LYS A 276 -0.49 8.05 -11.64
N TYR A 277 0.68 8.61 -12.03
CA TYR A 277 1.94 7.96 -11.72
C TYR A 277 2.19 7.90 -10.20
N LEU A 278 1.88 8.99 -9.49
CA LEU A 278 1.80 9.04 -8.03
C LEU A 278 0.34 9.19 -7.59
N GLY A 279 -0.03 8.53 -6.49
CA GLY A 279 -1.35 8.71 -5.87
C GLY A 279 -1.56 10.15 -5.40
N GLY A 280 -0.51 10.83 -4.95
CA GLY A 280 -0.54 12.24 -4.55
C GLY A 280 -0.84 13.23 -5.69
N ASP A 281 -0.64 12.84 -6.97
CA ASP A 281 -0.91 13.69 -8.14
C ASP A 281 -2.40 13.98 -8.36
N HIS A 282 -3.28 13.31 -7.64
CA HIS A 282 -4.71 13.64 -7.65
C HIS A 282 -5.03 14.96 -6.95
N TRP A 283 -4.12 15.45 -6.10
CA TRP A 283 -4.30 16.66 -5.29
C TRP A 283 -3.06 17.55 -5.32
N ASN A 284 -3.24 18.82 -5.07
CA ASN A 284 -2.12 19.77 -4.95
C ASN A 284 -1.49 19.68 -3.55
N CYS A 285 -0.95 18.51 -3.20
CA CYS A 285 -0.32 18.25 -1.91
C CYS A 285 1.10 17.71 -2.14
N ARG A 286 2.03 18.62 -2.44
CA ARG A 286 3.40 18.25 -2.82
C ARG A 286 4.19 17.76 -1.60
N PRO A 287 4.77 16.55 -1.62
CA PRO A 287 5.62 16.05 -0.56
C PRO A 287 7.04 16.64 -0.60
N ASP A 288 7.77 16.51 0.49
CA ASP A 288 9.20 16.78 0.58
C ASP A 288 10.03 15.53 0.32
N ILE A 289 9.48 14.34 0.65
CA ILE A 289 10.11 13.04 0.41
C ILE A 289 9.02 12.06 -0.04
N ILE A 290 9.36 11.18 -0.98
CA ILE A 290 8.49 10.11 -1.48
C ILE A 290 9.14 8.75 -1.23
N ALA A 291 8.38 7.79 -0.71
CA ALA A 291 8.77 6.37 -0.63
C ALA A 291 7.98 5.57 -1.67
N MET A 292 8.67 4.80 -2.53
CA MET A 292 8.07 3.95 -3.56
C MET A 292 8.61 2.52 -3.48
N SER A 293 7.81 1.56 -3.91
CA SER A 293 8.21 0.16 -4.10
C SER A 293 7.14 -0.59 -4.92
N LYS A 294 6.90 -1.86 -4.65
CA LYS A 294 5.83 -2.69 -5.25
C LYS A 294 5.76 -2.52 -6.77
N GLY A 295 4.83 -1.69 -7.26
CA GLY A 295 4.64 -1.42 -8.68
C GLY A 295 5.88 -0.88 -9.40
N LEU A 296 6.86 -0.32 -8.69
CA LEU A 296 8.12 0.12 -9.26
C LEU A 296 8.92 -1.04 -9.88
N GLY A 297 8.96 -2.19 -9.21
CA GLY A 297 9.55 -3.42 -9.72
C GLY A 297 8.52 -4.41 -10.27
N ALA A 298 7.23 -4.10 -10.10
CA ALA A 298 6.06 -4.88 -10.53
C ALA A 298 6.14 -6.38 -10.24
N GLY A 299 6.84 -6.78 -9.17
CA GLY A 299 6.98 -8.18 -8.75
C GLY A 299 8.09 -8.96 -9.49
N TYR A 300 8.76 -8.37 -10.47
CA TYR A 300 9.88 -9.03 -11.19
C TYR A 300 11.13 -9.13 -10.31
N VAL A 301 11.38 -8.12 -9.50
CA VAL A 301 12.51 -8.03 -8.58
C VAL A 301 12.14 -7.28 -7.31
N PRO A 302 12.81 -7.52 -6.17
CA PRO A 302 12.79 -6.62 -5.04
C PRO A 302 13.38 -5.26 -5.43
N LEU A 303 12.55 -4.21 -5.41
CA LEU A 303 12.95 -2.83 -5.73
C LEU A 303 12.09 -1.83 -4.98
N GLY A 304 12.73 -0.82 -4.44
CA GLY A 304 12.13 0.36 -3.85
C GLY A 304 12.98 1.59 -4.12
N ALA A 305 12.43 2.75 -3.82
CA ALA A 305 13.13 4.03 -3.93
C ALA A 305 12.64 5.01 -2.87
N MET A 306 13.55 5.78 -2.31
CA MET A 306 13.28 7.04 -1.63
C MET A 306 13.67 8.16 -2.58
N ILE A 307 12.78 9.14 -2.78
CA ILE A 307 12.99 10.27 -3.67
C ILE A 307 12.86 11.55 -2.86
N ALA A 308 13.80 12.48 -3.02
CA ALA A 308 13.83 13.73 -2.27
C ALA A 308 14.39 14.88 -3.12
N SER A 309 14.15 16.11 -2.68
CA SER A 309 14.72 17.29 -3.32
C SER A 309 16.19 17.48 -2.96
N ASP A 310 16.92 18.13 -3.87
CA ASP A 310 18.31 18.55 -3.62
C ASP A 310 18.41 19.46 -2.37
N ARG A 311 17.37 20.25 -2.09
CA ARG A 311 17.24 21.05 -0.86
C ARG A 311 17.41 20.24 0.43
N ILE A 312 16.96 18.97 0.42
CA ILE A 312 17.08 18.07 1.58
C ILE A 312 18.39 17.29 1.51
N VAL A 313 18.81 16.88 0.33
CA VAL A 313 19.96 15.99 0.14
C VAL A 313 21.29 16.73 0.32
N GLN A 314 21.44 17.93 -0.24
CA GLN A 314 22.71 18.67 -0.21
C GLN A 314 23.23 19.02 1.21
N PRO A 315 22.41 19.48 2.15
CA PRO A 315 22.88 19.69 3.52
C PRO A 315 23.45 18.41 4.16
N VAL A 316 22.85 17.25 3.88
CA VAL A 316 23.31 15.95 4.38
C VAL A 316 24.63 15.55 3.74
N LEU A 317 24.78 15.71 2.43
CA LEU A 317 26.03 15.43 1.71
C LEU A 317 27.17 16.34 2.19
N SER A 318 26.89 17.64 2.38
CA SER A 318 27.86 18.62 2.86
C SER A 318 28.30 18.38 4.31
N ALA A 319 27.45 17.72 5.11
CA ALA A 319 27.77 17.36 6.50
C ALA A 319 28.52 16.03 6.64
N GLY A 320 29.00 15.43 5.55
CA GLY A 320 29.78 14.19 5.56
C GLY A 320 29.12 12.98 4.91
N GLY A 321 27.97 13.17 4.24
CA GLY A 321 27.27 12.13 3.52
C GLY A 321 26.12 11.52 4.29
N PHE A 322 25.33 10.69 3.60
CA PHE A 322 24.18 9.99 4.18
C PHE A 322 24.64 8.76 4.97
N ALA A 323 24.51 8.81 6.30
CA ALA A 323 24.94 7.74 7.22
C ALA A 323 23.97 6.55 7.19
N HIS A 324 23.64 6.08 5.99
CA HIS A 324 22.67 5.02 5.74
C HIS A 324 22.94 4.35 4.38
N GLY A 325 22.65 3.06 4.28
CA GLY A 325 22.74 2.33 3.04
C GLY A 325 22.39 0.87 3.20
N TYR A 326 22.07 0.24 2.08
CA TYR A 326 21.83 -1.18 1.96
C TYR A 326 22.77 -1.78 0.91
N THR A 327 23.18 -3.03 1.10
CA THR A 327 24.13 -3.71 0.21
C THR A 327 23.62 -3.75 -1.24
N TYR A 328 22.33 -3.95 -1.44
CA TYR A 328 21.72 -4.08 -2.77
C TYR A 328 21.17 -2.76 -3.33
N ALA A 329 21.45 -1.62 -2.69
CA ALA A 329 21.02 -0.31 -3.16
C ALA A 329 21.55 -0.04 -4.58
N GLY A 330 20.65 0.26 -5.54
CA GLY A 330 21.01 0.50 -6.94
C GLY A 330 21.53 -0.73 -7.67
N ASN A 331 21.08 -1.94 -7.27
CA ASN A 331 21.43 -3.18 -7.97
C ASN A 331 21.09 -3.07 -9.46
N PRO A 332 22.05 -3.32 -10.39
CA PRO A 332 21.85 -3.10 -11.82
C PRO A 332 20.76 -3.98 -12.43
N LEU A 333 20.62 -5.23 -11.99
CA LEU A 333 19.55 -6.11 -12.47
C LEU A 333 18.17 -5.63 -12.02
N ALA A 334 18.05 -5.20 -10.75
CA ALA A 334 16.80 -4.66 -10.23
C ALA A 334 16.43 -3.34 -10.93
N CYS A 335 17.39 -2.46 -11.15
CA CYS A 335 17.16 -1.19 -11.84
C CYS A 335 16.81 -1.39 -13.34
N ALA A 336 17.43 -2.36 -14.02
CA ALA A 336 17.08 -2.71 -15.41
C ALA A 336 15.64 -3.26 -15.51
N ALA A 337 15.23 -4.08 -14.56
CA ALA A 337 13.83 -4.54 -14.49
C ALA A 337 12.86 -3.40 -14.24
N GLY A 338 13.15 -2.52 -13.24
CA GLY A 338 12.32 -1.35 -12.95
C GLY A 338 12.21 -0.37 -14.11
N LEU A 339 13.31 -0.17 -14.87
CA LEU A 339 13.31 0.66 -16.08
C LEU A 339 12.37 0.07 -17.14
N ALA A 340 12.48 -1.23 -17.43
CA ALA A 340 11.61 -1.90 -18.38
C ALA A 340 10.13 -1.90 -17.94
N VAL A 341 9.85 -2.03 -16.64
CA VAL A 341 8.49 -1.87 -16.09
C VAL A 341 7.94 -0.49 -16.39
N LEU A 342 8.73 0.53 -16.18
CA LEU A 342 8.34 1.92 -16.41
C LEU A 342 8.09 2.21 -17.89
N GLU A 343 8.92 1.67 -18.79
CA GLU A 343 8.74 1.73 -20.24
C GLU A 343 7.44 1.02 -20.69
N GLU A 344 7.11 -0.11 -20.08
CA GLU A 344 5.86 -0.83 -20.38
C GLU A 344 4.61 -0.08 -19.87
N ILE A 345 4.69 0.61 -18.73
CA ILE A 345 3.60 1.48 -18.26
C ILE A 345 3.28 2.55 -19.31
N ASP A 346 4.31 3.19 -19.87
CA ASP A 346 4.13 4.22 -20.91
C ASP A 346 3.69 3.61 -22.25
N ARG A 347 4.38 2.56 -22.71
CA ARG A 347 4.10 1.92 -24.00
C ARG A 347 2.66 1.42 -24.15
N LEU A 348 2.11 0.88 -23.06
CA LEU A 348 0.77 0.32 -23.02
C LEU A 348 -0.28 1.33 -22.54
N ASP A 349 0.10 2.58 -22.28
CA ASP A 349 -0.78 3.63 -21.72
C ASP A 349 -1.56 3.14 -20.48
N LEU A 350 -0.85 2.51 -19.54
CA LEU A 350 -1.48 1.85 -18.41
C LEU A 350 -2.10 2.82 -17.40
N LEU A 351 -1.73 4.09 -17.40
CA LEU A 351 -2.38 5.10 -16.56
C LEU A 351 -3.82 5.34 -17.02
N THR A 352 -4.02 5.48 -18.33
CA THR A 352 -5.36 5.59 -18.92
C THR A 352 -6.15 4.31 -18.69
N ASN A 353 -5.55 3.13 -18.91
CA ASN A 353 -6.25 1.87 -18.69
C ASN A 353 -6.65 1.68 -17.23
N ALA A 354 -5.77 2.01 -16.27
CA ALA A 354 -6.08 1.94 -14.85
C ALA A 354 -7.25 2.87 -14.46
N THR A 355 -7.35 4.04 -15.10
CA THR A 355 -8.48 4.96 -14.90
C THR A 355 -9.77 4.36 -15.45
N VAL A 356 -9.78 3.96 -16.73
CA VAL A 356 -10.99 3.51 -17.42
C VAL A 356 -11.50 2.17 -16.83
N MET A 357 -10.61 1.21 -16.63
CA MET A 357 -10.98 -0.08 -16.04
C MET A 357 -11.32 0.06 -14.55
N GLY A 358 -10.66 0.98 -13.87
CA GLY A 358 -10.97 1.31 -12.48
C GLY A 358 -12.38 1.86 -12.31
N GLU A 359 -12.81 2.78 -13.15
CA GLU A 359 -14.19 3.32 -13.12
C GLU A 359 -15.21 2.23 -13.45
N ARG A 360 -14.95 1.36 -14.47
CA ARG A 360 -15.82 0.21 -14.77
C ARG A 360 -15.96 -0.73 -13.58
N LEU A 361 -14.84 -1.10 -12.95
CA LEU A 361 -14.83 -1.98 -11.78
C LEU A 361 -15.54 -1.34 -10.58
N LYS A 362 -15.31 -0.06 -10.35
CA LYS A 362 -15.95 0.68 -9.26
C LYS A 362 -17.46 0.76 -9.45
N GLN A 363 -17.92 1.07 -10.67
CA GLN A 363 -19.36 1.10 -10.96
C GLN A 363 -19.99 -0.27 -10.73
N GLY A 364 -19.36 -1.35 -11.20
CA GLY A 364 -19.86 -2.70 -10.96
C GLY A 364 -19.93 -3.06 -9.47
N LEU A 365 -18.96 -2.61 -8.65
CA LEU A 365 -19.02 -2.79 -7.20
C LEU A 365 -20.14 -1.98 -6.54
N LEU A 366 -20.43 -0.76 -7.05
CA LEU A 366 -21.56 0.05 -6.59
C LEU A 366 -22.89 -0.61 -6.95
N ASP A 367 -23.01 -1.17 -8.16
CA ASP A 367 -24.20 -1.92 -8.58
C ASP A 367 -24.42 -3.16 -7.71
N LEU A 368 -23.35 -3.85 -7.32
CA LEU A 368 -23.42 -4.95 -6.35
C LEU A 368 -23.83 -4.46 -4.95
N ALA A 369 -23.43 -3.27 -4.53
CA ALA A 369 -23.81 -2.69 -3.25
C ALA A 369 -25.33 -2.38 -3.16
N GLU A 370 -26.01 -2.22 -4.29
CA GLU A 370 -27.49 -2.12 -4.32
C GLU A 370 -28.17 -3.48 -4.12
N ILE A 371 -27.53 -4.56 -4.59
CA ILE A 371 -28.02 -5.93 -4.41
C ILE A 371 -27.71 -6.46 -3.01
N PHE A 372 -26.52 -6.14 -2.50
CA PHE A 372 -26.01 -6.62 -1.21
C PHE A 372 -25.93 -5.47 -0.19
N PRO A 373 -27.00 -5.21 0.59
CA PRO A 373 -27.07 -4.06 1.49
C PRO A 373 -26.02 -4.08 2.62
N PHE A 374 -25.35 -5.19 2.83
CA PHE A 374 -24.21 -5.28 3.75
C PHE A 374 -22.88 -4.76 3.14
N ILE A 375 -22.85 -4.28 1.89
CA ILE A 375 -21.75 -3.46 1.36
C ILE A 375 -22.09 -2.00 1.66
N GLY A 376 -21.43 -1.41 2.65
CA GLY A 376 -21.71 -0.06 3.14
C GLY A 376 -21.01 1.03 2.36
N ASP A 377 -19.81 0.75 1.83
CA ASP A 377 -19.01 1.72 1.11
C ASP A 377 -18.12 1.06 0.06
N VAL A 378 -17.98 1.73 -1.10
CA VAL A 378 -17.07 1.37 -2.19
C VAL A 378 -16.20 2.56 -2.49
N ARG A 379 -14.88 2.42 -2.27
CA ARG A 379 -13.93 3.54 -2.36
C ARG A 379 -12.62 3.17 -3.03
N GLY A 380 -11.84 4.19 -3.35
CA GLY A 380 -10.55 4.08 -4.01
C GLY A 380 -10.49 4.88 -5.31
N LYS A 381 -9.35 4.81 -6.00
CA LYS A 381 -9.09 5.45 -7.30
C LYS A 381 -8.37 4.48 -8.24
N GLY A 382 -8.68 4.57 -9.52
CA GLY A 382 -8.12 3.66 -10.53
C GLY A 382 -8.35 2.19 -10.15
N LEU A 383 -7.33 1.37 -10.25
CA LEU A 383 -7.36 -0.05 -9.88
C LEU A 383 -6.84 -0.31 -8.45
N LEU A 384 -7.07 0.61 -7.54
CA LEU A 384 -6.93 0.45 -6.09
C LEU A 384 -8.30 0.67 -5.46
N LEU A 385 -9.12 -0.37 -5.39
CA LEU A 385 -10.52 -0.31 -4.94
C LEU A 385 -10.76 -1.25 -3.77
N ALA A 386 -11.68 -0.85 -2.89
CA ALA A 386 -12.15 -1.66 -1.78
C ALA A 386 -13.66 -1.54 -1.60
N ALA A 387 -14.27 -2.60 -1.06
CA ALA A 387 -15.66 -2.61 -0.59
C ALA A 387 -15.69 -3.03 0.88
N GLU A 388 -16.31 -2.22 1.73
CA GLU A 388 -16.41 -2.43 3.18
C GLU A 388 -17.77 -2.99 3.57
N PHE A 389 -17.77 -4.02 4.42
CA PHE A 389 -18.97 -4.64 4.93
C PHE A 389 -19.49 -3.93 6.19
N VAL A 390 -20.81 -3.78 6.26
CA VAL A 390 -21.52 -3.13 7.37
C VAL A 390 -22.75 -3.94 7.77
N ALA A 391 -23.15 -3.81 9.02
CA ALA A 391 -24.43 -4.31 9.51
C ALA A 391 -25.58 -3.33 9.15
N ASP A 392 -25.28 -2.03 9.04
CA ASP A 392 -26.26 -0.99 8.71
C ASP A 392 -25.56 0.14 7.91
N LYS A 393 -26.02 0.39 6.69
CA LYS A 393 -25.53 1.47 5.81
C LYS A 393 -25.75 2.86 6.37
N ASN A 394 -26.84 3.10 7.12
CA ASN A 394 -27.17 4.44 7.61
C ASN A 394 -26.21 4.89 8.71
N THR A 395 -25.83 3.97 9.58
CA THR A 395 -24.94 4.23 10.71
C THR A 395 -23.49 3.87 10.42
N MET A 396 -23.24 3.12 9.34
CA MET A 396 -21.95 2.47 9.04
C MET A 396 -21.47 1.58 10.19
N ALA A 397 -22.39 1.00 10.96
CA ALA A 397 -22.06 0.00 11.97
C ALA A 397 -21.38 -1.19 11.32
N PRO A 398 -20.18 -1.62 11.80
CA PRO A 398 -19.46 -2.74 11.20
C PRO A 398 -20.22 -4.06 11.42
N LEU A 399 -19.99 -5.04 10.56
CA LEU A 399 -20.40 -6.40 10.86
C LEU A 399 -19.74 -6.86 12.16
N PRO A 400 -20.43 -7.71 12.98
CA PRO A 400 -19.81 -8.32 14.15
C PRO A 400 -18.49 -9.01 13.80
N ALA A 401 -17.41 -8.64 14.47
CA ALA A 401 -16.06 -9.13 14.17
C ALA A 401 -15.93 -10.66 14.19
N GLY A 402 -16.74 -11.33 15.03
CA GLY A 402 -16.79 -12.78 15.10
C GLY A 402 -17.30 -13.50 13.84
N LEU A 403 -17.97 -12.78 12.92
CA LEU A 403 -18.38 -13.34 11.63
C LEU A 403 -17.21 -13.56 10.68
N ASN A 404 -16.09 -12.84 10.86
CA ASN A 404 -14.89 -12.95 10.01
C ASN A 404 -15.20 -12.87 8.50
N ALA A 405 -16.13 -12.01 8.11
CA ALA A 405 -16.61 -11.90 6.73
C ALA A 405 -15.46 -11.62 5.74
N TYR A 406 -14.44 -10.84 6.17
CA TYR A 406 -13.25 -10.54 5.37
C TYR A 406 -12.42 -11.78 5.01
N GLN A 407 -12.39 -12.81 5.85
CA GLN A 407 -11.69 -14.07 5.57
C GLN A 407 -12.54 -14.98 4.69
N HIS A 408 -13.83 -15.08 4.99
CA HIS A 408 -14.73 -15.93 4.22
C HIS A 408 -14.83 -15.49 2.76
N ILE A 409 -14.96 -14.19 2.48
CA ILE A 409 -15.05 -13.71 1.08
C ILE A 409 -13.80 -14.05 0.27
N VAL A 410 -12.60 -13.98 0.88
CA VAL A 410 -11.34 -14.36 0.21
C VAL A 410 -11.32 -15.84 -0.14
N GLU A 411 -11.74 -16.70 0.79
CA GLU A 411 -11.75 -18.15 0.56
C GLU A 411 -12.80 -18.57 -0.48
N ILE A 412 -13.98 -17.95 -0.44
CA ILE A 412 -15.04 -18.21 -1.41
C ILE A 412 -14.58 -17.77 -2.82
N ALA A 413 -14.06 -16.55 -2.95
CA ALA A 413 -13.53 -16.04 -4.22
C ALA A 413 -12.38 -16.91 -4.75
N TYR A 414 -11.46 -17.33 -3.87
CA TYR A 414 -10.35 -18.21 -4.25
C TYR A 414 -10.85 -19.57 -4.79
N LYS A 415 -11.84 -20.18 -4.15
CA LYS A 415 -12.46 -21.43 -4.64
C LYS A 415 -13.11 -21.23 -6.01
N ARG A 416 -13.59 -20.03 -6.32
CA ARG A 416 -14.19 -19.66 -7.62
C ARG A 416 -13.16 -19.21 -8.67
N GLY A 417 -11.87 -19.23 -8.35
CA GLY A 417 -10.78 -18.90 -9.27
C GLY A 417 -10.39 -17.43 -9.29
N LEU A 418 -10.66 -16.69 -8.22
CA LEU A 418 -10.29 -15.28 -8.08
C LEU A 418 -9.52 -15.04 -6.78
N ILE A 419 -8.31 -14.48 -6.87
CA ILE A 419 -7.57 -14.00 -5.73
C ILE A 419 -7.96 -12.55 -5.45
N ILE A 420 -8.40 -12.26 -4.23
CA ILE A 420 -8.63 -10.91 -3.71
C ILE A 420 -7.89 -10.76 -2.38
N TYR A 421 -7.74 -9.52 -1.92
CA TYR A 421 -7.09 -9.22 -0.66
C TYR A 421 -8.11 -8.70 0.36
N SER A 422 -7.90 -8.91 1.65
CA SER A 422 -8.81 -8.41 2.67
C SER A 422 -8.10 -8.03 3.97
N ARG A 423 -8.73 -7.16 4.74
CA ARG A 423 -8.29 -6.72 6.06
C ARG A 423 -9.49 -6.17 6.85
N ARG A 424 -9.21 -5.62 8.03
CA ARG A 424 -10.12 -4.81 8.83
C ARG A 424 -9.64 -3.36 8.86
N SER A 425 -10.50 -2.43 8.45
CA SER A 425 -10.14 -1.01 8.25
C SER A 425 -10.03 -0.20 9.54
N ARG A 426 -10.58 -0.69 10.64
CA ARG A 426 -10.65 0.02 11.93
C ARG A 426 -9.62 -0.55 12.91
N GLY A 427 -8.35 -0.22 12.67
CA GLY A 427 -7.23 -0.66 13.51
C GLY A 427 -6.94 -2.17 13.49
N GLY A 428 -7.53 -2.92 12.56
CA GLY A 428 -7.39 -4.37 12.48
C GLY A 428 -8.39 -5.15 13.33
N VAL A 429 -9.33 -4.47 14.00
CA VAL A 429 -10.29 -5.08 14.94
C VAL A 429 -11.66 -5.23 14.31
N GLU A 430 -12.10 -4.22 13.57
CA GLU A 430 -13.41 -4.12 12.91
C GLU A 430 -13.30 -3.54 11.52
N GLY A 431 -14.43 -3.45 10.79
CA GLY A 431 -14.50 -2.89 9.45
C GLY A 431 -13.97 -3.88 8.41
N ASP A 432 -14.56 -5.08 8.40
CA ASP A 432 -14.26 -6.12 7.42
C ASP A 432 -14.43 -5.57 6.01
N HIS A 433 -13.38 -5.68 5.19
CA HIS A 433 -13.40 -5.22 3.80
C HIS A 433 -12.57 -6.14 2.90
N PHE A 434 -12.80 -6.06 1.61
CA PHE A 434 -11.95 -6.66 0.60
C PHE A 434 -11.46 -5.60 -0.39
N LEU A 435 -10.30 -5.87 -0.98
CA LEU A 435 -9.70 -5.05 -2.02
C LEU A 435 -9.65 -5.84 -3.33
N ILE A 436 -9.91 -5.14 -4.42
CA ILE A 436 -9.72 -5.62 -5.79
C ILE A 436 -8.74 -4.67 -6.47
N CYS A 437 -7.55 -5.19 -6.78
CA CYS A 437 -6.42 -4.43 -7.31
C CYS A 437 -5.73 -5.25 -8.41
N PRO A 438 -6.41 -5.58 -9.51
CA PRO A 438 -5.84 -6.42 -10.57
C PRO A 438 -4.69 -5.70 -11.28
N PRO A 439 -3.85 -6.42 -12.06
CA PRO A 439 -2.86 -5.78 -12.91
C PRO A 439 -3.49 -4.75 -13.85
N MET A 440 -2.77 -3.65 -14.11
CA MET A 440 -3.29 -2.53 -14.91
C MET A 440 -3.46 -2.86 -16.41
N ILE A 441 -3.00 -4.02 -16.85
CA ILE A 441 -3.21 -4.54 -18.21
C ILE A 441 -4.60 -5.17 -18.40
N ILE A 442 -5.42 -5.22 -17.36
CA ILE A 442 -6.76 -5.87 -17.38
C ILE A 442 -7.66 -5.30 -18.48
N THR A 443 -8.44 -6.16 -19.12
CA THR A 443 -9.43 -5.80 -20.14
C THR A 443 -10.83 -5.61 -19.55
N ALA A 444 -11.75 -5.05 -20.33
CA ALA A 444 -13.14 -4.86 -19.92
C ALA A 444 -13.84 -6.21 -19.63
N GLU A 445 -13.59 -7.22 -20.46
CA GLU A 445 -14.15 -8.56 -20.32
C GLU A 445 -13.63 -9.24 -19.03
N GLU A 446 -12.37 -9.00 -18.68
CA GLU A 446 -11.78 -9.54 -17.45
C GLU A 446 -12.33 -8.81 -16.22
N VAL A 447 -12.60 -7.51 -16.30
CA VAL A 447 -13.31 -6.77 -15.23
C VAL A 447 -14.71 -7.35 -15.01
N ASP A 448 -15.46 -7.59 -16.09
CA ASP A 448 -16.81 -8.18 -16.00
C ASP A 448 -16.78 -9.59 -15.42
N LEU A 449 -15.77 -10.38 -15.77
CA LEU A 449 -15.55 -11.72 -15.19
C LEU A 449 -15.27 -11.64 -13.69
N ILE A 450 -14.41 -10.71 -13.25
CA ILE A 450 -14.14 -10.47 -11.83
C ILE A 450 -15.43 -10.09 -11.10
N LEU A 451 -16.22 -9.17 -11.64
CA LEU A 451 -17.48 -8.73 -11.03
C LEU A 451 -18.49 -9.88 -10.93
N SER A 452 -18.57 -10.74 -11.94
CA SER A 452 -19.42 -11.95 -11.89
C SER A 452 -18.98 -12.90 -10.76
N ILE A 453 -17.68 -13.18 -10.63
CA ILE A 453 -17.17 -14.05 -9.56
C ILE A 453 -17.40 -13.42 -8.18
N ILE A 454 -17.24 -12.10 -8.05
CA ILE A 454 -17.50 -11.38 -6.79
C ILE A 454 -19.00 -11.47 -6.45
N LYS A 455 -19.89 -11.29 -7.41
CA LYS A 455 -21.34 -11.44 -7.19
C LYS A 455 -21.67 -12.82 -6.62
N ASP A 456 -21.24 -13.88 -7.29
CA ASP A 456 -21.48 -15.25 -6.86
C ASP A 456 -20.86 -15.53 -5.48
N SER A 457 -19.71 -14.88 -5.19
CA SER A 457 -19.04 -15.01 -3.89
C SER A 457 -19.80 -14.28 -2.78
N LEU A 458 -20.38 -13.13 -3.07
CA LEU A 458 -21.23 -12.37 -2.14
C LEU A 458 -22.55 -13.09 -1.85
N GLU A 459 -23.14 -13.76 -2.85
CA GLU A 459 -24.34 -14.60 -2.69
C GLU A 459 -24.05 -15.76 -1.71
N GLU A 460 -22.94 -16.47 -1.91
CA GLU A 460 -22.53 -17.56 -0.99
C GLU A 460 -22.20 -17.03 0.41
N LEU A 461 -21.50 -15.88 0.51
CA LEU A 461 -21.21 -15.24 1.79
C LEU A 461 -22.50 -14.86 2.51
N ALA A 462 -23.47 -14.29 1.83
CA ALA A 462 -24.77 -13.90 2.39
C ALA A 462 -25.52 -15.12 2.95
N GLN A 463 -25.55 -16.22 2.20
CA GLN A 463 -26.17 -17.48 2.66
C GLN A 463 -25.43 -18.05 3.88
N MET A 464 -24.10 -18.03 3.88
CA MET A 464 -23.27 -18.57 4.95
C MET A 464 -23.44 -17.80 6.28
N LEU A 465 -23.57 -16.48 6.20
CA LEU A 465 -23.59 -15.59 7.38
C LEU A 465 -25.00 -15.04 7.68
N ASP A 466 -26.04 -15.50 6.98
CA ASP A 466 -27.42 -15.02 7.11
C ASP A 466 -27.54 -13.49 6.94
N LEU A 467 -26.87 -12.96 5.89
CA LEU A 467 -26.88 -11.53 5.59
C LEU A 467 -28.00 -11.20 4.57
N PRO A 468 -28.57 -9.96 4.61
CA PRO A 468 -29.66 -9.57 3.75
C PRO A 468 -29.22 -9.44 2.28
N VAL A 469 -30.13 -9.80 1.36
CA VAL A 469 -29.95 -9.61 -0.10
C VAL A 469 -31.23 -8.97 -0.66
N ASN A 470 -31.07 -7.87 -1.39
CA ASN A 470 -32.19 -7.24 -2.10
C ASN A 470 -32.53 -8.07 -3.35
N ARG A 471 -33.81 -8.28 -3.63
CA ARG A 471 -34.30 -9.02 -4.81
C ARG A 471 -34.68 -8.06 -5.93
#